data_907ac4766c1b37b1f2fef6e2734b9f9d
#
_entry.id   907ac4766c1b37b1f2fef6e2734b9f9d
#
_cell.length_a   1.000
_cell.length_b   1.000
_cell.length_c   1.000
_cell.angle_alpha   90.00
_cell.angle_beta   90.00
_cell.angle_gamma   90.00
#
_symmetry.space_group_name_H-M   'P 1'
#
loop_
_entity.id
_entity.type
_entity.pdbx_description
1 polymer ?
#
loop_
_entity_poly.entity_id
_entity_poly.type
_entity_poly.pdbx_seq_one_letter_code
_entity_poly.pdbx_strand_id
1 'polypeptide(L)'
;MDPAPELGITDISLSAYLRLLRGNVNFRRLWGAQVVSEIGDWFYTLAIYNLLLQLTGRAGSVALALVLQVLPQTLVGPAAGVINDRLRRKHVMIVADLGRMLIVFSMLFVRSKGVVWMVYPLLIAETLLAAFFEPARNSVIPNIVEKEDVVLANTLSSTTWSLNLMIGAALGGAVAALLGRDAVFILNALSFLASAFFILRMRFVEPHAEGARPLHVRDLVDFSPIVDGIRYVRSQVRLRYAIFVKAGNLIIGPGWVLFTVMGQNEFAVRWHGLDPARGAFLGMSILLGARGVGALLGPLLTAPWAGQWVRRLEIAIFWGYLGAAAGYTLLGVSSHLWQASLCVMLAHFGSAIVWVFSTTLLQRYSDDSFRGRVFSADLGIFMLSIAASGALAGIFIDRGVSVHTVAFATGVAMLLPALVWFWALRFWRQEA
;
A
#
# COMPACT_ATOMS: atom_id res chain seq x y z
N MET A 1 39.61 -3.14 20.44
CA MET A 1 38.18 -2.94 20.12
C MET A 1 38.03 -1.51 19.73
N ASP A 2 38.10 -1.21 18.44
CA ASP A 2 37.80 0.14 17.96
C ASP A 2 36.32 0.43 18.15
N PRO A 3 35.93 1.61 18.67
CA PRO A 3 34.55 2.00 18.75
C PRO A 3 33.98 2.04 17.34
N ALA A 4 32.83 1.40 17.14
CA ALA A 4 32.09 1.50 15.90
C ALA A 4 31.92 2.98 15.54
N PRO A 5 32.11 3.39 14.26
CA PRO A 5 31.95 4.78 13.88
C PRO A 5 30.52 5.21 14.26
N GLU A 6 30.42 6.25 15.08
CA GLU A 6 29.16 6.95 15.33
C GLU A 6 28.60 7.34 13.98
N LEU A 7 27.53 6.68 13.55
CA LEU A 7 26.73 7.14 12.43
C LEU A 7 26.25 8.54 12.79
N GLY A 8 26.91 9.54 12.23
CA GLY A 8 26.55 10.95 12.42
C GLY A 8 25.05 11.09 12.23
N ILE A 9 24.40 11.83 13.13
CA ILE A 9 22.95 12.10 13.08
C ILE A 9 22.66 12.63 11.67
N THR A 10 22.05 11.80 10.83
CA THR A 10 21.63 12.23 9.48
C THR A 10 20.63 13.36 9.68
N ASP A 11 20.98 14.57 9.26
CA ASP A 11 20.10 15.73 9.35
C ASP A 11 18.87 15.48 8.44
N ILE A 12 17.76 15.09 9.05
CA ILE A 12 16.48 14.86 8.35
C ILE A 12 15.71 16.18 8.36
N SER A 13 16.23 17.16 7.66
CA SER A 13 15.61 18.48 7.49
C SER A 13 15.13 18.70 6.06
N LEU A 14 14.22 19.64 5.87
CA LEU A 14 13.75 20.02 4.53
C LEU A 14 14.93 20.48 3.65
N SER A 15 15.91 21.16 4.24
CA SER A 15 17.12 21.59 3.55
C SER A 15 17.97 20.42 3.06
N ALA A 16 18.07 19.32 3.83
CA ALA A 16 18.77 18.11 3.43
C ALA A 16 18.08 17.41 2.25
N TYR A 17 16.76 17.29 2.26
CA TYR A 17 16.01 16.76 1.12
C TYR A 17 16.19 17.59 -0.14
N LEU A 18 16.13 18.92 -0.02
CA LEU A 18 16.35 19.83 -1.16
C LEU A 18 17.79 19.75 -1.68
N ARG A 19 18.78 19.61 -0.79
CA ARG A 19 20.18 19.39 -1.17
C ARG A 19 20.34 18.10 -1.97
N LEU A 20 19.78 16.98 -1.49
CA LEU A 20 19.83 15.69 -2.17
C LEU A 20 19.20 15.79 -3.57
N LEU A 21 18.02 16.37 -3.69
CA LEU A 21 17.31 16.51 -4.97
C LEU A 21 18.02 17.45 -5.95
N ARG A 22 18.66 18.50 -5.46
CA ARG A 22 19.40 19.45 -6.32
C ARG A 22 20.78 18.90 -6.71
N GLY A 23 21.47 18.24 -5.80
CA GLY A 23 22.83 17.73 -6.00
C GLY A 23 22.89 16.43 -6.80
N ASN A 24 21.89 15.53 -6.65
CA ASN A 24 21.92 14.23 -7.27
C ASN A 24 20.87 14.09 -8.40
N VAL A 25 21.36 14.19 -9.63
CA VAL A 25 20.50 14.13 -10.85
C VAL A 25 19.84 12.76 -11.02
N ASN A 26 20.54 11.65 -10.70
CA ASN A 26 20.00 10.31 -10.83
C ASN A 26 18.88 10.06 -9.81
N PHE A 27 19.11 10.46 -8.54
CA PHE A 27 18.10 10.34 -7.50
C PHE A 27 16.87 11.22 -7.82
N ARG A 28 17.07 12.46 -8.25
CA ARG A 28 15.96 13.33 -8.69
C ARG A 28 15.12 12.71 -9.81
N ARG A 29 15.75 12.02 -10.78
CA ARG A 29 15.06 11.33 -11.86
C ARG A 29 14.28 10.12 -11.33
N LEU A 30 14.89 9.30 -10.47
CA LEU A 30 14.23 8.15 -9.86
C LEU A 30 13.05 8.57 -8.99
N TRP A 31 13.24 9.59 -8.15
CA TRP A 31 12.19 10.15 -7.32
C TRP A 31 11.07 10.79 -8.14
N GLY A 32 11.39 11.53 -9.20
CA GLY A 32 10.41 12.09 -10.15
C GLY A 32 9.60 11.00 -10.85
N ALA A 33 10.24 9.90 -11.27
CA ALA A 33 9.58 8.73 -11.81
C ALA A 33 8.59 8.14 -10.80
N GLN A 34 8.99 7.96 -9.53
CA GLN A 34 8.14 7.49 -8.45
C GLN A 34 6.92 8.39 -8.22
N VAL A 35 7.12 9.70 -8.07
CA VAL A 35 6.02 10.65 -7.82
C VAL A 35 4.96 10.55 -8.91
N VAL A 36 5.39 10.59 -10.17
CA VAL A 36 4.47 10.63 -11.30
C VAL A 36 3.74 9.29 -11.47
N SER A 37 4.43 8.15 -11.40
CA SER A 37 3.81 6.84 -11.59
C SER A 37 2.90 6.47 -10.42
N GLU A 38 3.30 6.71 -9.16
CA GLU A 38 2.46 6.38 -8.01
C GLU A 38 1.17 7.22 -7.94
N ILE A 39 1.20 8.51 -8.30
CA ILE A 39 -0.03 9.31 -8.42
C ILE A 39 -0.96 8.70 -9.47
N GLY A 40 -0.41 8.29 -10.63
CA GLY A 40 -1.16 7.62 -11.68
C GLY A 40 -1.79 6.30 -11.19
N ASP A 41 -1.06 5.50 -10.42
CA ASP A 41 -1.55 4.24 -9.85
C ASP A 41 -2.76 4.42 -8.93
N TRP A 42 -2.78 5.48 -8.15
CA TRP A 42 -3.94 5.82 -7.33
C TRP A 42 -5.15 6.22 -8.17
N PHE A 43 -4.94 6.99 -9.25
CA PHE A 43 -6.00 7.31 -10.21
C PHE A 43 -6.58 6.05 -10.83
N TYR A 44 -5.71 5.17 -11.30
CA TYR A 44 -6.06 3.91 -11.95
C TYR A 44 -6.86 2.98 -11.03
N THR A 45 -6.40 2.77 -9.80
CA THR A 45 -7.07 1.92 -8.81
C THR A 45 -8.51 2.38 -8.58
N LEU A 46 -8.72 3.68 -8.39
CA LEU A 46 -10.05 4.28 -8.24
C LEU A 46 -10.93 4.05 -9.47
N ALA A 47 -10.37 4.26 -10.67
CA ALA A 47 -11.10 4.12 -11.91
C ALA A 47 -11.52 2.67 -12.17
N ILE A 48 -10.66 1.70 -11.88
CA ILE A 48 -10.96 0.26 -12.03
C ILE A 48 -12.07 -0.18 -11.09
N TYR A 49 -12.01 0.17 -9.82
CA TYR A 49 -13.04 -0.23 -8.85
C TYR A 49 -14.41 0.38 -9.20
N ASN A 50 -14.41 1.65 -9.58
CA ASN A 50 -15.62 2.32 -10.06
C ASN A 50 -16.17 1.67 -11.33
N LEU A 51 -15.30 1.39 -12.33
CA LEU A 51 -15.66 0.71 -13.58
C LEU A 51 -16.30 -0.66 -13.32
N LEU A 52 -15.65 -1.48 -12.48
CA LEU A 52 -16.13 -2.82 -12.17
C LEU A 52 -17.51 -2.78 -11.50
N LEU A 53 -17.68 -1.91 -10.51
CA LEU A 53 -18.99 -1.79 -9.84
C LEU A 53 -20.06 -1.25 -10.79
N GLN A 54 -19.76 -0.26 -11.62
CA GLN A 54 -20.71 0.28 -12.61
C GLN A 54 -21.13 -0.77 -13.66
N LEU A 55 -20.19 -1.54 -14.20
CA LEU A 55 -20.52 -2.51 -15.25
C LEU A 55 -21.14 -3.80 -14.72
N THR A 56 -20.77 -4.24 -13.52
CA THR A 56 -21.25 -5.53 -12.96
C THR A 56 -22.39 -5.37 -11.97
N GLY A 57 -22.47 -4.24 -11.28
CA GLY A 57 -23.38 -4.03 -10.15
C GLY A 57 -23.01 -4.86 -8.91
N ARG A 58 -21.82 -5.51 -8.87
CA ARG A 58 -21.43 -6.47 -7.84
C ARG A 58 -20.22 -5.99 -7.05
N ALA A 59 -20.34 -5.96 -5.72
CA ALA A 59 -19.24 -5.67 -4.82
C ALA A 59 -18.12 -6.72 -4.88
N GLY A 60 -18.48 -7.98 -5.13
CA GLY A 60 -17.54 -9.07 -5.34
C GLY A 60 -16.57 -8.84 -6.51
N SER A 61 -16.97 -8.08 -7.53
CA SER A 61 -16.08 -7.70 -8.65
C SER A 61 -14.96 -6.79 -8.20
N VAL A 62 -15.26 -5.83 -7.32
CA VAL A 62 -14.27 -4.93 -6.70
C VAL A 62 -13.37 -5.73 -5.75
N ALA A 63 -13.96 -6.61 -4.94
CA ALA A 63 -13.21 -7.48 -4.04
C ALA A 63 -12.25 -8.41 -4.80
N LEU A 64 -12.70 -8.99 -5.93
CA LEU A 64 -11.83 -9.80 -6.79
C LEU A 64 -10.68 -8.98 -7.37
N ALA A 65 -10.93 -7.76 -7.83
CA ALA A 65 -9.87 -6.87 -8.29
C ALA A 65 -8.83 -6.59 -7.19
N LEU A 66 -9.27 -6.32 -5.96
CA LEU A 66 -8.36 -6.17 -4.81
C LEU A 66 -7.50 -7.42 -4.58
N VAL A 67 -8.12 -8.60 -4.61
CA VAL A 67 -7.40 -9.88 -4.46
C VAL A 67 -6.33 -10.04 -5.55
N LEU A 68 -6.67 -9.71 -6.79
CA LEU A 68 -5.77 -9.83 -7.95
C LEU A 68 -4.66 -8.77 -7.97
N GLN A 69 -4.84 -7.64 -7.28
CA GLN A 69 -3.78 -6.64 -7.08
C GLN A 69 -2.82 -7.00 -5.93
N VAL A 70 -3.24 -7.83 -4.99
CA VAL A 70 -2.48 -8.13 -3.77
C VAL A 70 -1.77 -9.49 -3.85
N LEU A 71 -2.49 -10.56 -4.21
CA LEU A 71 -1.95 -11.92 -4.16
C LEU A 71 -0.84 -12.19 -5.18
N PRO A 72 -0.97 -11.81 -6.48
CA PRO A 72 0.08 -12.07 -7.46
C PRO A 72 1.41 -11.41 -7.09
N GLN A 73 1.37 -10.18 -6.56
CA GLN A 73 2.56 -9.47 -6.11
C GLN A 73 3.28 -10.22 -4.99
N THR A 74 2.52 -10.76 -4.03
CA THR A 74 3.07 -11.52 -2.92
C THR A 74 3.70 -12.84 -3.38
N LEU A 75 3.05 -13.55 -4.32
CA LEU A 75 3.53 -14.83 -4.82
C LEU A 75 4.78 -14.69 -5.70
N VAL A 76 4.89 -13.60 -6.45
CA VAL A 76 6.01 -13.37 -7.39
C VAL A 76 7.19 -12.64 -6.73
N GLY A 77 7.03 -12.14 -5.51
CA GLY A 77 8.08 -11.42 -4.79
C GLY A 77 9.45 -12.12 -4.77
N PRO A 78 9.56 -13.43 -4.46
CA PRO A 78 10.83 -14.17 -4.52
C PRO A 78 11.45 -14.19 -5.92
N ALA A 79 10.65 -14.46 -6.95
CA ALA A 79 11.10 -14.44 -8.34
C ALA A 79 11.56 -13.04 -8.78
N ALA A 80 10.86 -12.00 -8.34
CA ALA A 80 11.23 -10.61 -8.62
C ALA A 80 12.59 -10.26 -7.99
N GLY A 81 12.87 -10.74 -6.78
CA GLY A 81 14.19 -10.61 -6.15
C GLY A 81 15.30 -11.23 -7.01
N VAL A 82 15.14 -12.49 -7.41
CA VAL A 82 16.13 -13.20 -8.24
C VAL A 82 16.36 -12.51 -9.58
N ILE A 83 15.31 -12.06 -10.25
CA ILE A 83 15.41 -11.33 -11.53
C ILE A 83 16.18 -10.02 -11.34
N ASN A 84 15.89 -9.27 -10.28
CA ASN A 84 16.57 -8.00 -9.98
C ASN A 84 18.04 -8.17 -9.55
N ASP A 85 18.41 -9.36 -9.07
CA ASP A 85 19.81 -9.70 -8.76
C ASP A 85 20.60 -10.19 -9.97
N ARG A 86 19.93 -10.63 -11.04
CA ARG A 86 20.56 -11.19 -12.24
C ARG A 86 20.53 -10.27 -13.45
N LEU A 87 19.53 -9.40 -13.53
CA LEU A 87 19.34 -8.48 -14.65
C LEU A 87 19.66 -7.04 -14.25
N ARG A 88 19.93 -6.20 -15.24
CA ARG A 88 20.08 -4.76 -15.03
C ARG A 88 18.75 -4.17 -14.57
N ARG A 89 18.69 -3.71 -13.34
CA ARG A 89 17.50 -3.13 -12.69
C ARG A 89 16.89 -1.99 -13.49
N LYS A 90 17.75 -1.17 -14.12
CA LYS A 90 17.30 -0.11 -15.02
C LYS A 90 16.42 -0.66 -16.16
N HIS A 91 16.82 -1.74 -16.80
CA HIS A 91 16.04 -2.33 -17.90
C HIS A 91 14.75 -2.98 -17.37
N VAL A 92 14.81 -3.65 -16.22
CA VAL A 92 13.62 -4.23 -15.58
C VAL A 92 12.58 -3.15 -15.33
N MET A 93 12.97 -2.01 -14.75
CA MET A 93 12.06 -0.88 -14.48
C MET A 93 11.46 -0.30 -15.77
N ILE A 94 12.26 -0.09 -16.81
CA ILE A 94 11.76 0.48 -18.08
C ILE A 94 10.77 -0.48 -18.75
N VAL A 95 11.09 -1.78 -18.81
CA VAL A 95 10.19 -2.79 -19.41
C VAL A 95 8.90 -2.89 -18.61
N ALA A 96 8.98 -2.86 -17.28
CA ALA A 96 7.82 -2.88 -16.42
C ALA A 96 6.90 -1.67 -16.67
N ASP A 97 7.45 -0.46 -16.69
CA ASP A 97 6.67 0.76 -16.94
C ASP A 97 6.04 0.78 -18.34
N LEU A 98 6.78 0.41 -19.39
CA LEU A 98 6.23 0.35 -20.74
C LEU A 98 5.14 -0.72 -20.87
N GLY A 99 5.32 -1.87 -20.22
CA GLY A 99 4.29 -2.90 -20.15
C GLY A 99 3.03 -2.43 -19.41
N ARG A 100 3.20 -1.79 -18.26
CA ARG A 100 2.10 -1.20 -17.46
C ARG A 100 1.37 -0.11 -18.24
N MET A 101 2.10 0.74 -18.95
CA MET A 101 1.53 1.74 -19.87
C MET A 101 0.59 1.09 -20.88
N LEU A 102 1.02 0.04 -21.58
CA LEU A 102 0.20 -0.65 -22.58
C LEU A 102 -1.02 -1.32 -21.96
N ILE A 103 -0.86 -1.94 -20.80
CA ILE A 103 -1.95 -2.59 -20.06
C ILE A 103 -3.01 -1.57 -19.65
N VAL A 104 -2.59 -0.46 -19.03
CA VAL A 104 -3.51 0.60 -18.59
C VAL A 104 -4.21 1.25 -19.79
N PHE A 105 -3.49 1.48 -20.89
CA PHE A 105 -4.08 1.98 -22.13
C PHE A 105 -5.15 1.01 -22.69
N SER A 106 -4.92 -0.31 -22.55
CA SER A 106 -5.89 -1.33 -22.97
C SER A 106 -7.20 -1.29 -22.16
N MET A 107 -7.21 -0.73 -20.95
CA MET A 107 -8.43 -0.57 -20.16
C MET A 107 -9.45 0.39 -20.81
N LEU A 108 -9.02 1.25 -21.74
CA LEU A 108 -9.91 2.13 -22.52
C LEU A 108 -10.91 1.35 -23.38
N PHE A 109 -10.60 0.11 -23.73
CA PHE A 109 -11.47 -0.75 -24.53
C PHE A 109 -12.55 -1.47 -23.70
N VAL A 110 -12.44 -1.43 -22.36
CA VAL A 110 -13.42 -2.05 -21.46
C VAL A 110 -14.60 -1.09 -21.26
N ARG A 111 -15.60 -1.17 -22.14
CA ARG A 111 -16.74 -0.23 -22.14
C ARG A 111 -18.09 -0.90 -21.87
N SER A 112 -18.15 -2.22 -21.85
CA SER A 112 -19.42 -2.95 -21.73
C SER A 112 -19.26 -4.20 -20.82
N LYS A 113 -20.42 -4.73 -20.37
CA LYS A 113 -20.47 -5.96 -19.57
C LYS A 113 -19.84 -7.16 -20.29
N GLY A 114 -19.95 -7.23 -21.63
CA GLY A 114 -19.42 -8.37 -22.40
C GLY A 114 -17.90 -8.49 -22.37
N VAL A 115 -17.18 -7.37 -22.15
CA VAL A 115 -15.72 -7.33 -22.15
C VAL A 115 -15.13 -7.03 -20.76
N VAL A 116 -15.98 -6.89 -19.73
CA VAL A 116 -15.51 -6.56 -18.36
C VAL A 116 -14.56 -7.61 -17.78
N TRP A 117 -14.68 -8.86 -18.21
CA TRP A 117 -13.78 -9.94 -17.80
C TRP A 117 -12.31 -9.67 -18.14
N MET A 118 -12.04 -8.85 -19.18
CA MET A 118 -10.68 -8.46 -19.58
C MET A 118 -9.94 -7.69 -18.50
N VAL A 119 -10.67 -7.01 -17.59
CA VAL A 119 -10.06 -6.27 -16.47
C VAL A 119 -9.20 -7.18 -15.62
N TYR A 120 -9.64 -8.40 -15.32
CA TYR A 120 -8.96 -9.30 -14.40
C TYR A 120 -7.58 -9.78 -14.91
N PRO A 121 -7.43 -10.32 -16.12
CA PRO A 121 -6.11 -10.67 -16.62
C PRO A 121 -5.20 -9.44 -16.83
N LEU A 122 -5.76 -8.29 -17.21
CA LEU A 122 -4.99 -7.04 -17.32
C LEU A 122 -4.49 -6.58 -15.93
N LEU A 123 -5.32 -6.67 -14.88
CA LEU A 123 -4.89 -6.39 -13.50
C LEU A 123 -3.78 -7.33 -13.04
N ILE A 124 -3.90 -8.63 -13.31
CA ILE A 124 -2.85 -9.60 -12.97
C ILE A 124 -1.54 -9.20 -13.66
N ALA A 125 -1.58 -8.93 -14.97
CA ALA A 125 -0.40 -8.57 -15.74
C ALA A 125 0.24 -7.27 -15.21
N GLU A 126 -0.57 -6.26 -14.89
CA GLU A 126 -0.10 -4.99 -14.31
C GLU A 126 0.57 -5.22 -12.95
N THR A 127 -0.09 -5.96 -12.06
CA THR A 127 0.41 -6.30 -10.73
C THR A 127 1.71 -7.11 -10.77
N LEU A 128 1.84 -8.02 -11.74
CA LEU A 128 3.09 -8.78 -11.94
C LEU A 128 4.23 -7.86 -12.35
N LEU A 129 4.00 -6.93 -13.28
CA LEU A 129 5.02 -5.97 -13.69
C LEU A 129 5.41 -5.02 -12.54
N ALA A 130 4.44 -4.58 -11.73
CA ALA A 130 4.69 -3.79 -10.53
C ALA A 130 5.55 -4.56 -9.51
N ALA A 131 5.33 -5.87 -9.36
CA ALA A 131 6.11 -6.74 -8.47
C ALA A 131 7.59 -6.82 -8.84
N PHE A 132 7.95 -6.64 -10.10
CA PHE A 132 9.35 -6.56 -10.55
C PHE A 132 9.91 -5.14 -10.41
N PHE A 133 9.09 -4.11 -10.64
CA PHE A 133 9.51 -2.72 -10.61
C PHE A 133 9.92 -2.27 -9.21
N GLU A 134 9.09 -2.53 -8.19
CA GLU A 134 9.29 -2.01 -6.84
C GLU A 134 10.61 -2.45 -6.18
N PRO A 135 10.99 -3.75 -6.18
CA PRO A 135 12.28 -4.17 -5.65
C PRO A 135 13.46 -3.62 -6.46
N ALA A 136 13.32 -3.50 -7.79
CA ALA A 136 14.34 -2.90 -8.65
C ALA A 136 14.62 -1.45 -8.26
N ARG A 137 13.56 -0.64 -8.12
CA ARG A 137 13.64 0.76 -7.71
C ARG A 137 14.35 0.91 -6.36
N ASN A 138 13.92 0.16 -5.36
CA ASN A 138 14.47 0.24 -4.01
C ASN A 138 15.96 -0.19 -3.98
N SER A 139 16.32 -1.18 -4.78
CA SER A 139 17.70 -1.67 -4.87
C SER A 139 18.64 -0.78 -5.69
N VAL A 140 18.11 0.16 -6.48
CA VAL A 140 18.92 1.15 -7.22
C VAL A 140 19.35 2.31 -6.33
N ILE A 141 18.57 2.65 -5.29
CA ILE A 141 18.86 3.82 -4.42
C ILE A 141 20.30 3.80 -3.91
N PRO A 142 20.82 2.72 -3.29
CA PRO A 142 22.22 2.70 -2.80
C PRO A 142 23.27 2.81 -3.89
N ASN A 143 22.93 2.55 -5.16
CA ASN A 143 23.87 2.64 -6.28
C ASN A 143 23.97 4.07 -6.87
N ILE A 144 23.06 4.96 -6.49
CA ILE A 144 22.96 6.31 -7.06
C ILE A 144 23.11 7.43 -6.04
N VAL A 145 23.07 7.13 -4.74
CA VAL A 145 23.30 8.11 -3.67
C VAL A 145 24.53 7.74 -2.86
N GLU A 146 25.13 8.70 -2.17
CA GLU A 146 26.20 8.44 -1.21
C GLU A 146 25.69 7.66 0.00
N LYS A 147 26.57 6.92 0.68
CA LYS A 147 26.18 6.06 1.81
C LYS A 147 25.46 6.82 2.91
N GLU A 148 25.89 8.04 3.17
CA GLU A 148 25.35 8.95 4.18
C GLU A 148 23.92 9.41 3.82
N ASP A 149 23.60 9.50 2.53
CA ASP A 149 22.30 9.97 2.03
C ASP A 149 21.29 8.82 1.81
N VAL A 150 21.68 7.55 1.97
CA VAL A 150 20.76 6.40 1.74
C VAL A 150 19.53 6.45 2.66
N VAL A 151 19.71 6.78 3.93
CA VAL A 151 18.60 6.90 4.88
C VAL A 151 17.67 8.05 4.47
N LEU A 152 18.25 9.19 4.08
CA LEU A 152 17.51 10.36 3.62
C LEU A 152 16.69 10.06 2.35
N ALA A 153 17.29 9.36 1.39
CA ALA A 153 16.64 8.97 0.14
C ALA A 153 15.47 8.00 0.38
N ASN A 154 15.66 6.98 1.22
CA ASN A 154 14.61 6.03 1.58
C ASN A 154 13.46 6.69 2.35
N THR A 155 13.77 7.61 3.27
CA THR A 155 12.76 8.38 4.02
C THR A 155 11.94 9.24 3.07
N LEU A 156 12.57 9.94 2.12
CA LEU A 156 11.86 10.73 1.12
C LEU A 156 10.95 9.86 0.26
N SER A 157 11.43 8.70 -0.22
CA SER A 157 10.62 7.78 -1.01
C SER A 157 9.40 7.26 -0.25
N SER A 158 9.57 6.86 1.01
CA SER A 158 8.48 6.37 1.87
C SER A 158 7.45 7.45 2.20
N THR A 159 7.92 8.68 2.48
CA THR A 159 7.04 9.83 2.72
C THR A 159 6.26 10.18 1.45
N THR A 160 6.93 10.12 0.30
CA THR A 160 6.31 10.37 -1.01
C THR A 160 5.17 9.37 -1.27
N TRP A 161 5.37 8.10 -0.98
CA TRP A 161 4.31 7.08 -1.12
C TRP A 161 3.06 7.44 -0.30
N SER A 162 3.23 7.85 0.95
CA SER A 162 2.12 8.24 1.83
C SER A 162 1.40 9.51 1.35
N LEU A 163 2.16 10.50 0.86
CA LEU A 163 1.60 11.72 0.28
C LEU A 163 0.86 11.43 -1.03
N ASN A 164 1.42 10.56 -1.89
CA ASN A 164 0.78 10.17 -3.14
C ASN A 164 -0.52 9.40 -2.91
N LEU A 165 -0.62 8.58 -1.87
CA LEU A 165 -1.89 7.96 -1.47
C LEU A 165 -2.97 9.01 -1.17
N MET A 166 -2.62 10.03 -0.40
CA MET A 166 -3.57 11.09 0.00
C MET A 166 -3.94 11.99 -1.19
N ILE A 167 -2.93 12.51 -1.88
CA ILE A 167 -3.10 13.46 -2.99
C ILE A 167 -3.67 12.74 -4.22
N GLY A 168 -3.20 11.54 -4.52
CA GLY A 168 -3.62 10.75 -5.66
C GLY A 168 -5.11 10.41 -5.62
N ALA A 169 -5.63 10.02 -4.45
CA ALA A 169 -7.06 9.76 -4.30
C ALA A 169 -7.91 11.02 -4.57
N ALA A 170 -7.50 12.18 -4.03
CA ALA A 170 -8.19 13.43 -4.23
C ALA A 170 -8.13 13.93 -5.69
N LEU A 171 -6.92 13.93 -6.27
CA LEU A 171 -6.73 14.35 -7.66
C LEU A 171 -7.38 13.38 -8.65
N GLY A 172 -7.31 12.07 -8.40
CA GLY A 172 -7.96 11.06 -9.24
C GLY A 172 -9.46 11.26 -9.31
N GLY A 173 -10.09 11.58 -8.17
CA GLY A 173 -11.49 11.93 -8.12
C GLY A 173 -11.83 13.20 -8.88
N ALA A 174 -11.04 14.26 -8.72
CA ALA A 174 -11.21 15.50 -9.45
C ALA A 174 -11.05 15.31 -10.98
N VAL A 175 -10.01 14.60 -11.41
CA VAL A 175 -9.79 14.29 -12.83
C VAL A 175 -10.95 13.49 -13.40
N ALA A 176 -11.41 12.45 -12.70
CA ALA A 176 -12.54 11.64 -13.17
C ALA A 176 -13.84 12.43 -13.22
N ALA A 177 -14.07 13.32 -12.27
CA ALA A 177 -15.27 14.16 -12.24
C ALA A 177 -15.27 15.21 -13.35
N LEU A 178 -14.13 15.82 -13.64
CA LEU A 178 -14.02 16.91 -14.64
C LEU A 178 -13.84 16.37 -16.05
N LEU A 179 -12.95 15.41 -16.24
CA LEU A 179 -12.50 14.91 -17.55
C LEU A 179 -13.04 13.52 -17.90
N GLY A 180 -13.64 12.83 -16.92
CA GLY A 180 -14.16 11.48 -17.08
C GLY A 180 -13.12 10.39 -16.85
N ARG A 181 -13.59 9.12 -16.82
CA ARG A 181 -12.79 7.93 -16.53
C ARG A 181 -11.67 7.69 -17.56
N ASP A 182 -11.94 7.91 -18.83
CA ASP A 182 -10.97 7.66 -19.89
C ASP A 182 -9.72 8.54 -19.72
N ALA A 183 -9.90 9.79 -19.28
CA ALA A 183 -8.79 10.69 -18.96
C ALA A 183 -7.91 10.14 -17.84
N VAL A 184 -8.50 9.47 -16.85
CA VAL A 184 -7.75 8.83 -15.76
C VAL A 184 -6.83 7.73 -16.29
N PHE A 185 -7.32 6.86 -17.16
CA PHE A 185 -6.50 5.80 -17.79
C PHE A 185 -5.41 6.38 -18.67
N ILE A 186 -5.72 7.39 -19.49
CA ILE A 186 -4.74 8.07 -20.35
C ILE A 186 -3.65 8.73 -19.52
N LEU A 187 -4.00 9.48 -18.47
CA LEU A 187 -3.03 10.14 -17.61
C LEU A 187 -2.14 9.15 -16.88
N ASN A 188 -2.70 8.01 -16.41
CA ASN A 188 -1.88 6.98 -15.80
C ASN A 188 -0.97 6.29 -16.83
N ALA A 189 -1.43 5.96 -18.01
CA ALA A 189 -0.57 5.42 -19.08
C ALA A 189 0.58 6.39 -19.40
N LEU A 190 0.29 7.69 -19.51
CA LEU A 190 1.31 8.73 -19.72
C LEU A 190 2.27 8.87 -18.51
N SER A 191 1.80 8.64 -17.30
CA SER A 191 2.65 8.67 -16.10
C SER A 191 3.72 7.57 -16.13
N PHE A 192 3.37 6.36 -16.58
CA PHE A 192 4.35 5.29 -16.79
C PHE A 192 5.33 5.60 -17.91
N LEU A 193 4.86 6.22 -19.01
CA LEU A 193 5.75 6.66 -20.06
C LEU A 193 6.74 7.72 -19.56
N ALA A 194 6.28 8.67 -18.75
CA ALA A 194 7.13 9.68 -18.13
C ALA A 194 8.13 9.05 -17.13
N SER A 195 7.68 8.07 -16.33
CA SER A 195 8.54 7.31 -15.43
C SER A 195 9.64 6.59 -16.19
N ALA A 196 9.28 5.82 -17.23
CA ALA A 196 10.24 5.13 -18.09
C ALA A 196 11.25 6.11 -18.72
N PHE A 197 10.78 7.28 -19.15
CA PHE A 197 11.66 8.33 -19.70
C PHE A 197 12.65 8.87 -18.65
N PHE A 198 12.19 9.16 -17.43
CA PHE A 198 13.09 9.59 -16.35
C PHE A 198 14.14 8.52 -16.05
N ILE A 199 13.74 7.25 -15.94
CA ILE A 199 14.64 6.13 -15.68
C ILE A 199 15.62 5.92 -16.86
N LEU A 200 15.16 6.04 -18.09
CA LEU A 200 16.02 5.94 -19.28
C LEU A 200 17.15 6.97 -19.25
N ARG A 201 16.88 8.18 -18.77
CA ARG A 201 17.86 9.29 -18.66
C ARG A 201 18.85 9.12 -17.50
N MET A 202 18.65 8.17 -16.57
CA MET A 202 19.59 7.88 -15.50
C MET A 202 20.88 7.27 -16.07
N ARG A 203 22.01 7.61 -15.44
CA ARG A 203 23.35 7.08 -15.78
C ARG A 203 24.03 6.64 -14.49
N PHE A 204 24.13 5.35 -14.26
CA PHE A 204 24.77 4.74 -13.09
C PHE A 204 25.29 3.36 -13.44
N VAL A 205 26.20 2.86 -12.61
CA VAL A 205 26.79 1.52 -12.77
C VAL A 205 25.97 0.51 -11.98
N GLU A 206 25.82 -0.69 -12.51
CA GLU A 206 25.11 -1.82 -11.91
C GLU A 206 26.07 -3.04 -11.75
N PRO A 207 26.98 -3.01 -10.77
CA PRO A 207 28.02 -4.04 -10.61
C PRO A 207 27.48 -5.44 -10.44
N HIS A 208 26.28 -5.58 -9.82
CA HIS A 208 25.62 -6.87 -9.58
C HIS A 208 25.27 -7.62 -10.87
N ALA A 209 25.05 -6.90 -11.98
CA ALA A 209 24.71 -7.51 -13.27
C ALA A 209 25.97 -7.96 -14.04
N GLU A 210 27.14 -7.47 -13.66
CA GLU A 210 28.41 -7.84 -14.28
C GLU A 210 28.88 -9.19 -13.70
N GLY A 211 28.85 -10.25 -14.49
CA GLY A 211 29.21 -11.60 -14.05
C GLY A 211 28.09 -12.37 -13.31
N ALA A 212 26.86 -11.87 -13.36
CA ALA A 212 25.72 -12.59 -12.81
C ALA A 212 25.57 -13.98 -13.44
N ARG A 213 25.24 -14.98 -12.61
CA ARG A 213 24.99 -16.35 -13.10
C ARG A 213 23.76 -16.36 -14.02
N PRO A 214 23.71 -17.25 -15.03
CA PRO A 214 22.53 -17.41 -15.87
C PRO A 214 21.27 -17.66 -15.05
N LEU A 215 20.15 -17.10 -15.50
CA LEU A 215 18.86 -17.27 -14.83
C LEU A 215 18.31 -18.66 -15.15
N HIS A 216 18.06 -19.48 -14.13
CA HIS A 216 17.38 -20.75 -14.26
C HIS A 216 15.96 -20.65 -13.71
N VAL A 217 14.99 -21.30 -14.37
CA VAL A 217 13.57 -21.30 -13.95
C VAL A 217 13.42 -21.81 -12.51
N ARG A 218 14.27 -22.73 -12.08
CA ARG A 218 14.27 -23.27 -10.71
C ARG A 218 14.56 -22.21 -9.65
N ASP A 219 15.34 -21.19 -9.97
CA ASP A 219 15.70 -20.10 -9.05
C ASP A 219 14.47 -19.20 -8.77
N LEU A 220 13.48 -19.18 -9.68
CA LEU A 220 12.28 -18.34 -9.56
C LEU A 220 11.24 -18.91 -8.58
N VAL A 221 11.37 -20.15 -8.14
CA VAL A 221 10.37 -20.86 -7.32
C VAL A 221 10.94 -21.21 -5.93
N ASP A 222 11.98 -20.52 -5.49
CA ASP A 222 12.56 -20.74 -4.15
C ASP A 222 11.81 -19.95 -3.08
N PHE A 223 10.93 -20.64 -2.36
CA PHE A 223 10.20 -20.11 -1.20
C PHE A 223 10.90 -20.41 0.14
N SER A 224 12.09 -21.01 0.13
CA SER A 224 12.81 -21.37 1.36
C SER A 224 13.02 -20.17 2.31
N PRO A 225 13.33 -18.94 1.86
CA PRO A 225 13.47 -17.82 2.77
C PRO A 225 12.18 -17.45 3.53
N ILE A 226 11.02 -17.63 2.89
CA ILE A 226 9.72 -17.39 3.54
C ILE A 226 9.44 -18.46 4.59
N VAL A 227 9.70 -19.72 4.26
CA VAL A 227 9.53 -20.86 5.20
C VAL A 227 10.43 -20.70 6.42
N ASP A 228 11.69 -20.31 6.21
CA ASP A 228 12.64 -20.07 7.29
C ASP A 228 12.20 -18.87 8.15
N GLY A 229 11.69 -17.81 7.54
CA GLY A 229 11.11 -16.67 8.24
C GLY A 229 9.93 -17.08 9.13
N ILE A 230 9.00 -17.88 8.60
CA ILE A 230 7.86 -18.40 9.34
C ILE A 230 8.33 -19.29 10.51
N ARG A 231 9.33 -20.15 10.29
CA ARG A 231 9.89 -21.02 11.35
C ARG A 231 10.52 -20.18 12.47
N TYR A 232 11.31 -19.16 12.11
CA TYR A 232 11.90 -18.24 13.08
C TYR A 232 10.84 -17.47 13.86
N VAL A 233 9.84 -16.93 13.20
CA VAL A 233 8.71 -16.24 13.85
C VAL A 233 7.97 -17.15 14.82
N ARG A 234 7.77 -18.42 14.45
CA ARG A 234 7.11 -19.42 15.34
C ARG A 234 7.92 -19.71 16.61
N SER A 235 9.23 -19.57 16.59
CA SER A 235 10.09 -19.76 17.78
C SER A 235 10.05 -18.56 18.74
N GLN A 236 9.65 -17.37 18.27
CA GLN A 236 9.70 -16.12 19.03
C GLN A 236 8.30 -15.60 19.35
N VAL A 237 7.89 -15.68 20.62
CA VAL A 237 6.53 -15.30 21.07
C VAL A 237 6.19 -13.84 20.73
N ARG A 238 7.12 -12.91 21.00
CA ARG A 238 6.89 -11.47 20.74
C ARG A 238 6.71 -11.18 19.24
N LEU A 239 7.47 -11.86 18.38
CA LEU A 239 7.31 -11.71 16.92
C LEU A 239 5.97 -12.24 16.43
N ARG A 240 5.50 -13.38 16.96
CA ARG A 240 4.18 -13.92 16.60
C ARG A 240 3.06 -12.93 16.87
N TYR A 241 3.07 -12.31 18.03
CA TYR A 241 2.06 -11.30 18.38
C TYR A 241 2.20 -10.03 17.55
N ALA A 242 3.42 -9.56 17.28
CA ALA A 242 3.64 -8.36 16.47
C ALA A 242 3.16 -8.53 15.02
N ILE A 243 3.36 -9.72 14.42
CA ILE A 243 2.82 -10.05 13.08
C ILE A 243 1.30 -10.21 13.13
N PHE A 244 0.77 -10.91 14.14
CA PHE A 244 -0.67 -11.08 14.31
C PHE A 244 -1.39 -9.74 14.43
N VAL A 245 -0.82 -8.80 15.17
CA VAL A 245 -1.32 -7.43 15.29
C VAL A 245 -1.43 -6.77 13.93
N LYS A 246 -0.42 -6.81 13.11
CA LYS A 246 -0.45 -6.18 11.79
C LYS A 246 -1.46 -6.84 10.87
N ALA A 247 -1.47 -8.18 10.82
CA ALA A 247 -2.44 -8.95 10.06
C ALA A 247 -3.88 -8.77 10.56
N GLY A 248 -4.05 -8.53 11.86
CA GLY A 248 -5.34 -8.22 12.48
C GLY A 248 -5.92 -6.85 12.11
N ASN A 249 -5.21 -6.02 11.33
CA ASN A 249 -5.72 -4.75 10.85
C ASN A 249 -6.73 -4.95 9.69
N LEU A 250 -7.85 -5.56 10.02
CA LEU A 250 -8.84 -6.11 9.08
C LEU A 250 -9.63 -5.05 8.30
N ILE A 251 -9.53 -3.77 8.65
CA ILE A 251 -10.30 -2.71 7.96
C ILE A 251 -9.75 -2.38 6.58
N ILE A 252 -8.49 -2.72 6.30
CA ILE A 252 -7.83 -2.28 5.07
C ILE A 252 -8.46 -2.93 3.84
N GLY A 253 -8.69 -4.24 3.87
CA GLY A 253 -9.33 -4.97 2.78
C GLY A 253 -10.77 -4.52 2.52
N PRO A 254 -11.68 -4.62 3.52
CA PRO A 254 -13.05 -4.15 3.39
C PRO A 254 -13.17 -2.69 2.98
N GLY A 255 -12.26 -1.82 3.45
CA GLY A 255 -12.28 -0.40 3.11
C GLY A 255 -12.29 -0.13 1.61
N TRP A 256 -11.53 -0.87 0.82
CA TRP A 256 -11.54 -0.73 -0.64
C TRP A 256 -12.90 -1.03 -1.27
N VAL A 257 -13.58 -2.07 -0.78
CA VAL A 257 -14.91 -2.47 -1.26
C VAL A 257 -15.98 -1.50 -0.74
N LEU A 258 -15.98 -1.23 0.57
CA LEU A 258 -16.97 -0.38 1.22
C LEU A 258 -16.97 1.04 0.67
N PHE A 259 -15.80 1.68 0.54
CA PHE A 259 -15.72 3.07 0.05
C PHE A 259 -16.15 3.18 -1.41
N THR A 260 -15.90 2.14 -2.21
CA THR A 260 -16.38 2.08 -3.59
C THR A 260 -17.90 1.96 -3.63
N VAL A 261 -18.48 1.02 -2.88
CA VAL A 261 -19.94 0.78 -2.86
C VAL A 261 -20.68 1.96 -2.23
N MET A 262 -20.23 2.47 -1.07
CA MET A 262 -20.85 3.62 -0.40
C MET A 262 -20.73 4.89 -1.24
N GLY A 263 -19.56 5.13 -1.85
CA GLY A 263 -19.33 6.28 -2.71
C GLY A 263 -20.23 6.28 -3.94
N GLN A 264 -20.52 5.11 -4.52
CA GLN A 264 -21.40 5.03 -5.68
C GLN A 264 -22.88 5.06 -5.32
N ASN A 265 -23.30 4.32 -4.31
CA ASN A 265 -24.72 4.05 -4.08
C ASN A 265 -25.34 4.99 -3.05
N GLU A 266 -24.58 5.48 -2.06
CA GLU A 266 -25.13 6.21 -0.91
C GLU A 266 -24.59 7.64 -0.82
N PHE A 267 -23.30 7.84 -1.06
CA PHE A 267 -22.62 9.13 -0.87
C PHE A 267 -22.19 9.79 -2.18
N ALA A 268 -22.90 9.46 -3.29
CA ALA A 268 -22.64 10.15 -4.55
C ALA A 268 -22.86 11.67 -4.40
N VAL A 269 -21.86 12.45 -4.79
CA VAL A 269 -21.95 13.91 -4.75
C VAL A 269 -22.94 14.38 -5.82
N ARG A 270 -23.97 15.07 -5.38
CA ARG A 270 -24.99 15.67 -6.27
C ARG A 270 -24.72 17.15 -6.40
N TRP A 271 -24.25 17.57 -7.57
CA TRP A 271 -24.03 18.98 -7.89
C TRP A 271 -24.75 19.31 -9.21
N HIS A 272 -25.24 20.53 -9.33
CA HIS A 272 -25.95 20.99 -10.55
C HIS A 272 -25.05 20.79 -11.78
N GLY A 273 -25.54 20.05 -12.78
CA GLY A 273 -24.79 19.76 -14.01
C GLY A 273 -23.73 18.63 -13.91
N LEU A 274 -23.54 18.01 -12.73
CA LEU A 274 -22.62 16.86 -12.60
C LEU A 274 -23.34 15.56 -12.99
N ASP A 275 -22.73 14.81 -13.91
CA ASP A 275 -23.17 13.46 -14.26
C ASP A 275 -23.19 12.54 -13.00
N PRO A 276 -24.24 11.73 -12.78
CA PRO A 276 -24.34 10.85 -11.61
C PRO A 276 -23.13 9.91 -11.44
N ALA A 277 -22.56 9.37 -12.53
CA ALA A 277 -21.38 8.53 -12.49
C ALA A 277 -20.14 9.29 -12.00
N ARG A 278 -20.01 10.56 -12.37
CA ARG A 278 -18.94 11.44 -11.89
C ARG A 278 -19.14 11.82 -10.42
N GLY A 279 -20.38 12.05 -10.01
CA GLY A 279 -20.71 12.28 -8.60
C GLY A 279 -20.41 11.08 -7.70
N ALA A 280 -20.67 9.88 -8.17
CA ALA A 280 -20.32 8.63 -7.50
C ALA A 280 -18.79 8.48 -7.33
N PHE A 281 -18.05 8.81 -8.37
CA PHE A 281 -16.58 8.79 -8.32
C PHE A 281 -16.03 9.79 -7.29
N LEU A 282 -16.61 10.99 -7.21
CA LEU A 282 -16.22 11.99 -6.20
C LEU A 282 -16.51 11.51 -4.78
N GLY A 283 -17.69 10.92 -4.52
CA GLY A 283 -18.02 10.37 -3.21
C GLY A 283 -16.99 9.33 -2.73
N MET A 284 -16.64 8.37 -3.60
CA MET A 284 -15.58 7.40 -3.34
C MET A 284 -14.23 8.07 -3.08
N SER A 285 -13.86 9.07 -3.87
CA SER A 285 -12.58 9.78 -3.75
C SER A 285 -12.47 10.57 -2.47
N ILE A 286 -13.56 11.18 -1.99
CA ILE A 286 -13.61 11.90 -0.71
C ILE A 286 -13.37 10.92 0.45
N LEU A 287 -13.99 9.73 0.44
CA LEU A 287 -13.78 8.71 1.46
C LEU A 287 -12.33 8.21 1.47
N LEU A 288 -11.74 8.00 0.30
CA LEU A 288 -10.34 7.59 0.18
C LEU A 288 -9.36 8.73 0.52
N GLY A 289 -9.71 9.97 0.23
CA GLY A 289 -8.98 11.14 0.71
C GLY A 289 -8.98 11.23 2.25
N ALA A 290 -10.14 11.04 2.87
CA ALA A 290 -10.28 10.98 4.32
C ALA A 290 -9.45 9.86 4.95
N ARG A 291 -9.41 8.67 4.29
CA ARG A 291 -8.49 7.60 4.66
C ARG A 291 -7.03 8.06 4.66
N GLY A 292 -6.61 8.73 3.59
CA GLY A 292 -5.23 9.23 3.45
C GLY A 292 -4.88 10.24 4.54
N VAL A 293 -5.77 11.18 4.84
CA VAL A 293 -5.59 12.15 5.92
C VAL A 293 -5.45 11.46 7.26
N GLY A 294 -6.34 10.51 7.58
CA GLY A 294 -6.25 9.73 8.83
C GLY A 294 -4.93 8.97 8.93
N ALA A 295 -4.53 8.29 7.87
CA ALA A 295 -3.30 7.51 7.82
C ALA A 295 -2.03 8.37 8.00
N LEU A 296 -2.04 9.61 7.53
CA LEU A 296 -0.95 10.57 7.72
C LEU A 296 -0.92 11.10 9.17
N LEU A 297 -2.06 11.54 9.68
CA LEU A 297 -2.15 12.18 10.99
C LEU A 297 -1.90 11.21 12.14
N GLY A 298 -2.27 9.94 12.02
CA GLY A 298 -2.12 8.95 13.07
C GLY A 298 -0.69 8.87 13.62
N PRO A 299 0.28 8.39 12.83
CA PRO A 299 1.68 8.32 13.28
C PRO A 299 2.28 9.70 13.55
N LEU A 300 1.96 10.72 12.74
CA LEU A 300 2.52 12.07 12.86
C LEU A 300 2.24 12.68 14.25
N LEU A 301 1.02 12.54 14.74
CA LEU A 301 0.63 13.11 16.03
C LEU A 301 1.01 12.22 17.23
N THR A 302 1.15 10.91 17.01
CA THR A 302 1.43 9.98 18.12
C THR A 302 2.91 9.64 18.28
N ALA A 303 3.72 9.71 17.20
CA ALA A 303 5.15 9.41 17.27
C ALA A 303 5.94 10.30 18.25
N PRO A 304 5.69 11.63 18.37
CA PRO A 304 6.39 12.46 19.35
C PRO A 304 6.16 12.01 20.79
N TRP A 305 4.94 11.56 21.11
CA TRP A 305 4.63 11.02 22.44
C TRP A 305 5.20 9.62 22.64
N ALA A 306 5.14 8.76 21.64
CA ALA A 306 5.63 7.37 21.73
C ALA A 306 7.16 7.33 21.88
N GLY A 307 7.87 8.16 21.14
CA GLY A 307 9.33 8.26 21.15
C GLY A 307 9.99 6.89 20.93
N GLN A 308 11.04 6.64 21.72
CA GLN A 308 11.78 5.36 21.69
C GLN A 308 11.24 4.30 22.67
N TRP A 309 10.16 4.58 23.41
CA TRP A 309 9.68 3.72 24.47
C TRP A 309 8.80 2.59 23.91
N VAL A 310 9.29 1.35 23.95
CA VAL A 310 8.55 0.15 23.50
C VAL A 310 7.14 0.11 24.11
N ARG A 311 7.02 0.35 25.41
CA ARG A 311 5.73 0.35 26.11
C ARG A 311 4.74 1.38 25.57
N ARG A 312 5.20 2.56 25.15
CA ARG A 312 4.32 3.58 24.55
C ARG A 312 3.87 3.17 23.15
N LEU A 313 4.75 2.55 22.36
CA LEU A 313 4.39 1.96 21.07
C LEU A 313 3.31 0.89 21.23
N GLU A 314 3.48 -0.02 22.21
CA GLU A 314 2.52 -1.08 22.52
C GLU A 314 1.16 -0.53 22.96
N ILE A 315 1.14 0.48 23.82
CA ILE A 315 -0.09 1.16 24.27
C ILE A 315 -0.77 1.88 23.09
N ALA A 316 0.00 2.56 22.26
CA ALA A 316 -0.53 3.27 21.08
C ALA A 316 -1.19 2.30 20.08
N ILE A 317 -0.62 1.11 19.87
CA ILE A 317 -1.23 0.06 19.03
C ILE A 317 -2.62 -0.32 19.57
N PHE A 318 -2.74 -0.52 20.89
CA PHE A 318 -4.04 -0.83 21.50
C PHE A 318 -5.09 0.26 21.25
N TRP A 319 -4.74 1.52 21.51
CA TRP A 319 -5.63 2.66 21.23
C TRP A 319 -5.88 2.85 19.72
N GLY A 320 -4.90 2.54 18.89
CA GLY A 320 -5.06 2.52 17.44
C GLY A 320 -6.14 1.55 16.98
N TYR A 321 -6.17 0.34 17.56
CA TYR A 321 -7.23 -0.63 17.31
C TYR A 321 -8.61 -0.14 17.75
N LEU A 322 -8.70 0.47 18.95
CA LEU A 322 -9.97 1.00 19.43
C LEU A 322 -10.47 2.16 18.55
N GLY A 323 -9.57 3.02 18.07
CA GLY A 323 -9.91 4.08 17.12
C GLY A 323 -10.40 3.50 15.80
N ALA A 324 -9.74 2.46 15.27
CA ALA A 324 -10.16 1.77 14.07
C ALA A 324 -11.53 1.09 14.24
N ALA A 325 -11.74 0.40 15.36
CA ALA A 325 -13.02 -0.21 15.71
C ALA A 325 -14.15 0.83 15.79
N ALA A 326 -13.93 1.91 16.54
CA ALA A 326 -14.91 2.98 16.68
C ALA A 326 -15.23 3.63 15.34
N GLY A 327 -14.22 3.95 14.52
CA GLY A 327 -14.41 4.58 13.22
C GLY A 327 -15.29 3.73 12.29
N TYR A 328 -15.02 2.42 12.15
CA TYR A 328 -15.84 1.55 11.29
C TYR A 328 -17.22 1.23 11.86
N THR A 329 -17.33 1.10 13.18
CA THR A 329 -18.65 0.93 13.83
C THR A 329 -19.53 2.18 13.59
N LEU A 330 -18.96 3.38 13.76
CA LEU A 330 -19.65 4.64 13.47
C LEU A 330 -19.92 4.83 11.97
N LEU A 331 -19.02 4.38 11.09
CA LEU A 331 -19.26 4.36 9.65
C LEU A 331 -20.51 3.53 9.30
N GLY A 332 -20.74 2.41 10.01
CA GLY A 332 -21.92 1.58 9.85
C GLY A 332 -23.25 2.25 10.20
N VAL A 333 -23.24 3.38 10.86
CA VAL A 333 -24.46 4.16 11.20
C VAL A 333 -24.46 5.57 10.60
N SER A 334 -23.47 5.90 9.76
CA SER A 334 -23.37 7.20 9.12
C SER A 334 -24.40 7.35 8.01
N SER A 335 -25.04 8.51 7.93
CA SER A 335 -26.08 8.83 6.93
C SER A 335 -25.64 9.94 5.94
N HIS A 336 -24.52 10.59 6.20
CA HIS A 336 -24.03 11.70 5.39
C HIS A 336 -22.54 11.51 5.03
N LEU A 337 -22.14 11.95 3.84
CA LEU A 337 -20.76 11.83 3.36
C LEU A 337 -19.72 12.43 4.32
N TRP A 338 -20.01 13.59 4.93
CA TRP A 338 -19.08 14.21 5.87
C TRP A 338 -18.91 13.39 7.16
N GLN A 339 -19.99 12.77 7.68
CA GLN A 339 -19.92 11.86 8.83
C GLN A 339 -19.08 10.63 8.48
N ALA A 340 -19.39 9.98 7.34
CA ALA A 340 -18.64 8.85 6.83
C ALA A 340 -17.15 9.20 6.67
N SER A 341 -16.83 10.38 6.14
CA SER A 341 -15.45 10.85 5.97
C SER A 341 -14.71 10.99 7.29
N LEU A 342 -15.36 11.57 8.33
CA LEU A 342 -14.77 11.65 9.67
C LEU A 342 -14.56 10.28 10.31
N CYS A 343 -15.53 9.36 10.13
CA CYS A 343 -15.42 8.00 10.62
C CYS A 343 -14.26 7.24 9.96
N VAL A 344 -14.13 7.37 8.63
CA VAL A 344 -13.02 6.80 7.86
C VAL A 344 -11.68 7.40 8.30
N MET A 345 -11.61 8.72 8.48
CA MET A 345 -10.41 9.40 8.97
C MET A 345 -9.99 8.88 10.35
N LEU A 346 -10.93 8.77 11.31
CA LEU A 346 -10.68 8.22 12.64
C LEU A 346 -10.19 6.78 12.56
N ALA A 347 -10.85 5.94 11.76
CA ALA A 347 -10.48 4.55 11.60
C ALA A 347 -9.05 4.39 11.08
N HIS A 348 -8.70 5.13 10.03
CA HIS A 348 -7.38 5.04 9.43
C HIS A 348 -6.29 5.79 10.19
N PHE A 349 -6.65 6.75 11.02
CA PHE A 349 -5.76 7.29 12.06
C PHE A 349 -5.26 6.18 12.98
N GLY A 350 -6.18 5.38 13.54
CA GLY A 350 -5.83 4.25 14.40
C GLY A 350 -5.08 3.14 13.65
N SER A 351 -5.56 2.78 12.46
CA SER A 351 -4.95 1.76 11.60
C SER A 351 -3.49 2.07 11.24
N ALA A 352 -3.18 3.33 10.95
CA ALA A 352 -1.81 3.74 10.62
C ALA A 352 -0.88 3.69 11.83
N ILE A 353 -1.38 4.00 13.03
CA ILE A 353 -0.64 3.79 14.28
C ILE A 353 -0.28 2.31 14.45
N VAL A 354 -1.26 1.42 14.26
CA VAL A 354 -1.05 -0.04 14.32
C VAL A 354 0.03 -0.45 13.31
N TRP A 355 -0.04 0.03 12.07
CA TRP A 355 0.91 -0.30 11.02
C TRP A 355 2.34 0.15 11.34
N VAL A 356 2.54 1.42 11.64
CA VAL A 356 3.87 2.01 11.84
C VAL A 356 4.53 1.45 13.10
N PHE A 357 3.79 1.37 14.19
CA PHE A 357 4.38 0.97 15.46
C PHE A 357 4.59 -0.54 15.56
N SER A 358 3.72 -1.37 14.95
CA SER A 358 3.99 -2.81 14.84
C SER A 358 5.23 -3.08 13.98
N THR A 359 5.42 -2.32 12.90
CA THR A 359 6.63 -2.39 12.07
C THR A 359 7.89 -2.04 12.89
N THR A 360 7.81 -1.00 13.71
CA THR A 360 8.91 -0.61 14.63
C THR A 360 9.19 -1.70 15.66
N LEU A 361 8.16 -2.33 16.22
CA LEU A 361 8.33 -3.45 17.15
C LEU A 361 8.96 -4.68 16.45
N LEU A 362 8.53 -5.01 15.23
CA LEU A 362 9.13 -6.09 14.43
C LEU A 362 10.63 -5.85 14.19
N GLN A 363 11.03 -4.61 13.87
CA GLN A 363 12.45 -4.25 13.72
C GLN A 363 13.24 -4.47 15.00
N ARG A 364 12.65 -4.17 16.15
CA ARG A 364 13.31 -4.30 17.46
C ARG A 364 13.38 -5.73 17.99
N TYR A 365 12.37 -6.54 17.68
CA TYR A 365 12.30 -7.93 18.14
C TYR A 365 12.99 -8.92 17.21
N SER A 366 13.36 -8.50 15.99
CA SER A 366 14.03 -9.36 15.01
C SER A 366 15.54 -9.21 15.07
N ASP A 367 16.26 -10.32 15.09
CA ASP A 367 17.69 -10.32 14.87
C ASP A 367 18.03 -9.85 13.47
N ASP A 368 19.13 -9.13 13.31
CA ASP A 368 19.56 -8.56 12.02
C ASP A 368 19.63 -9.60 10.90
N SER A 369 20.16 -10.80 11.21
CA SER A 369 20.30 -11.91 10.26
C SER A 369 18.97 -12.50 9.76
N PHE A 370 17.88 -12.32 10.50
CA PHE A 370 16.54 -12.83 10.16
C PHE A 370 15.55 -11.72 9.77
N ARG A 371 15.92 -10.46 9.95
CA ARG A 371 15.00 -9.32 9.76
C ARG A 371 14.31 -9.33 8.40
N GLY A 372 15.04 -9.56 7.31
CA GLY A 372 14.45 -9.63 5.96
C GLY A 372 13.42 -10.75 5.82
N ARG A 373 13.68 -11.93 6.41
CA ARG A 373 12.76 -13.07 6.37
C ARG A 373 11.50 -12.83 7.22
N VAL A 374 11.66 -12.16 8.38
CA VAL A 374 10.53 -11.74 9.24
C VAL A 374 9.63 -10.76 8.51
N PHE A 375 10.20 -9.75 7.84
CA PHE A 375 9.42 -8.77 7.08
C PHE A 375 8.73 -9.38 5.86
N SER A 376 9.36 -10.35 5.19
CA SER A 376 8.71 -11.09 4.09
C SER A 376 7.52 -11.91 4.59
N ALA A 377 7.65 -12.57 5.74
CA ALA A 377 6.55 -13.31 6.35
C ALA A 377 5.42 -12.36 6.83
N ASP A 378 5.77 -11.25 7.47
CA ASP A 378 4.83 -10.22 7.91
C ASP A 378 4.02 -9.66 6.73
N LEU A 379 4.70 -9.27 5.66
CA LEU A 379 4.04 -8.74 4.47
C LEU A 379 3.12 -9.77 3.83
N GLY A 380 3.58 -11.02 3.67
CA GLY A 380 2.79 -12.11 3.09
C GLY A 380 1.50 -12.38 3.88
N ILE A 381 1.61 -12.50 5.20
CA ILE A 381 0.44 -12.74 6.09
C ILE A 381 -0.51 -11.54 6.04
N PHE A 382 0.02 -10.32 6.06
CA PHE A 382 -0.79 -9.12 5.98
C PHE A 382 -1.53 -8.99 4.65
N MET A 383 -0.88 -9.28 3.51
CA MET A 383 -1.51 -9.27 2.19
C MET A 383 -2.61 -10.32 2.06
N LEU A 384 -2.40 -11.52 2.61
CA LEU A 384 -3.44 -12.54 2.72
C LEU A 384 -4.65 -12.06 3.55
N SER A 385 -4.39 -11.37 4.65
CA SER A 385 -5.44 -10.79 5.50
C SER A 385 -6.27 -9.74 4.77
N ILE A 386 -5.62 -8.84 4.01
CA ILE A 386 -6.30 -7.85 3.16
C ILE A 386 -7.17 -8.53 2.11
N ALA A 387 -6.61 -9.50 1.39
CA ALA A 387 -7.31 -10.22 0.34
C ALA A 387 -8.53 -10.96 0.90
N ALA A 388 -8.36 -11.70 2.00
CA ALA A 388 -9.44 -12.47 2.63
C ALA A 388 -10.54 -11.56 3.19
N SER A 389 -10.18 -10.52 3.96
CA SER A 389 -11.17 -9.60 4.55
C SER A 389 -11.93 -8.79 3.49
N GLY A 390 -11.24 -8.34 2.43
CA GLY A 390 -11.86 -7.67 1.30
C GLY A 390 -12.79 -8.58 0.51
N ALA A 391 -12.39 -9.83 0.25
CA ALA A 391 -13.22 -10.83 -0.42
C ALA A 391 -14.48 -11.14 0.38
N LEU A 392 -14.36 -11.33 1.70
CA LEU A 392 -15.51 -11.54 2.58
C LEU A 392 -16.49 -10.36 2.53
N ALA A 393 -16.00 -9.12 2.59
CA ALA A 393 -16.84 -7.93 2.49
C ALA A 393 -17.64 -7.93 1.17
N GLY A 394 -16.97 -8.18 0.04
CA GLY A 394 -17.64 -8.27 -1.28
C GLY A 394 -18.71 -9.38 -1.34
N ILE A 395 -18.39 -10.58 -0.82
CA ILE A 395 -19.31 -11.72 -0.79
C ILE A 395 -20.55 -11.42 0.05
N PHE A 396 -20.40 -10.81 1.23
CA PHE A 396 -21.56 -10.50 2.09
C PHE A 396 -22.45 -9.43 1.46
N ILE A 397 -21.87 -8.40 0.84
CA ILE A 397 -22.65 -7.37 0.14
C ILE A 397 -23.41 -7.97 -1.05
N ASP A 398 -22.77 -8.83 -1.86
CA ASP A 398 -23.42 -9.49 -2.99
C ASP A 398 -24.52 -10.47 -2.55
N ARG A 399 -24.48 -10.96 -1.32
CA ARG A 399 -25.55 -11.77 -0.70
C ARG A 399 -26.68 -10.97 -0.08
N GLY A 400 -26.68 -9.65 -0.25
CA GLY A 400 -27.72 -8.75 0.24
C GLY A 400 -27.52 -8.20 1.65
N VAL A 401 -26.35 -8.44 2.28
CA VAL A 401 -26.00 -7.76 3.54
C VAL A 401 -25.72 -6.30 3.23
N SER A 402 -26.36 -5.39 3.98
CA SER A 402 -26.17 -3.95 3.75
C SER A 402 -24.69 -3.54 3.96
N VAL A 403 -24.24 -2.57 3.18
CA VAL A 403 -22.89 -2.04 3.30
C VAL A 403 -22.62 -1.46 4.69
N HIS A 404 -23.63 -0.88 5.31
CA HIS A 404 -23.59 -0.40 6.70
C HIS A 404 -23.36 -1.52 7.70
N THR A 405 -24.07 -2.65 7.56
CA THR A 405 -23.89 -3.83 8.41
C THR A 405 -22.47 -4.40 8.27
N VAL A 406 -21.95 -4.47 7.04
CA VAL A 406 -20.57 -4.95 6.81
C VAL A 406 -19.55 -3.98 7.43
N ALA A 407 -19.75 -2.67 7.33
CA ALA A 407 -18.88 -1.68 7.98
C ALA A 407 -18.91 -1.82 9.52
N PHE A 408 -20.12 -1.91 10.11
CA PHE A 408 -20.31 -2.11 11.54
C PHE A 408 -19.63 -3.39 12.02
N ALA A 409 -19.90 -4.52 11.36
CA ALA A 409 -19.32 -5.82 11.70
C ALA A 409 -17.77 -5.80 11.58
N THR A 410 -17.22 -5.11 10.58
CA THR A 410 -15.78 -4.93 10.43
C THR A 410 -15.20 -4.15 11.62
N GLY A 411 -15.89 -3.08 12.07
CA GLY A 411 -15.49 -2.32 13.26
C GLY A 411 -15.50 -3.19 14.52
N VAL A 412 -16.57 -3.96 14.74
CA VAL A 412 -16.65 -4.89 15.87
C VAL A 412 -15.56 -5.96 15.80
N ALA A 413 -15.29 -6.51 14.62
CA ALA A 413 -14.24 -7.50 14.42
C ALA A 413 -12.84 -6.99 14.81
N MET A 414 -12.58 -5.67 14.70
CA MET A 414 -11.33 -5.06 15.16
C MET A 414 -11.10 -5.12 16.67
N LEU A 415 -12.15 -5.36 17.46
CA LEU A 415 -12.01 -5.56 18.89
C LEU A 415 -11.29 -6.87 19.23
N LEU A 416 -11.39 -7.89 18.36
CA LEU A 416 -10.72 -9.18 18.58
C LEU A 416 -9.18 -9.02 18.62
N PRO A 417 -8.50 -8.47 17.58
CA PRO A 417 -7.06 -8.23 17.68
C PRO A 417 -6.68 -7.23 18.76
N ALA A 418 -7.54 -6.25 19.10
CA ALA A 418 -7.32 -5.36 20.23
C ALA A 418 -7.26 -6.12 21.56
N LEU A 419 -8.20 -7.04 21.80
CA LEU A 419 -8.26 -7.89 22.98
C LEU A 419 -7.06 -8.84 23.05
N VAL A 420 -6.73 -9.51 21.92
CA VAL A 420 -5.55 -10.40 21.85
C VAL A 420 -4.28 -9.63 22.19
N TRP A 421 -4.13 -8.41 21.67
CA TRP A 421 -2.99 -7.56 21.96
C TRP A 421 -2.94 -7.14 23.44
N PHE A 422 -4.09 -6.75 24.00
CA PHE A 422 -4.20 -6.41 25.41
C PHE A 422 -3.79 -7.56 26.34
N TRP A 423 -4.23 -8.79 26.04
CA TRP A 423 -3.83 -9.99 26.76
C TRP A 423 -2.34 -10.30 26.61
N ALA A 424 -1.80 -10.18 25.40
CA ALA A 424 -0.36 -10.35 25.16
C ALA A 424 0.48 -9.39 26.01
N LEU A 425 0.09 -8.11 26.09
CA LEU A 425 0.77 -7.11 26.92
C LEU A 425 0.70 -7.42 28.42
N ARG A 426 -0.40 -8.00 28.90
CA ARG A 426 -0.51 -8.45 30.29
C ARG A 426 0.39 -9.66 30.58
N PHE A 427 0.42 -10.62 29.68
CA PHE A 427 1.24 -11.82 29.83
C PHE A 427 2.74 -11.49 29.87
N TRP A 428 3.22 -10.61 29.00
CA TRP A 428 4.63 -10.20 29.00
C TRP A 428 5.06 -9.41 30.24
N ARG A 429 4.12 -8.80 30.96
CA ARG A 429 4.41 -8.14 32.25
C ARG A 429 4.65 -9.12 33.39
N GLN A 430 4.20 -10.35 33.27
CA GLN A 430 4.39 -11.37 34.28
C GLN A 430 5.74 -12.10 34.12
N GLU A 431 6.33 -12.04 32.90
CA GLU A 431 7.62 -12.66 32.60
C GLU A 431 8.83 -11.70 32.73
N ALA A 432 8.61 -10.40 32.93
CA ALA A 432 9.64 -9.36 33.09
C ALA A 432 9.78 -8.92 34.54
#